data_566f1d9dd99c10a958517eb00ed80731
#
_entry.id   566f1d9dd99c10a958517eb00ed80731
#
_cell.length_a   1.000
_cell.length_b   1.000
_cell.length_c   1.000
_cell.angle_alpha   90.00
_cell.angle_beta   90.00
_cell.angle_gamma   90.00
#
_symmetry.space_group_name_H-M   'P 1'
#
loop_
_entity.id
_entity.type
_entity.pdbx_description
1 polymer ?
#
loop_
_entity_poly.entity_id
_entity_poly.type
_entity_poly.pdbx_seq_one_letter_code
_entity_poly.pdbx_strand_id
1 'polypeptide(L)' 'MLYLIRSGEHLKIGYTINLKKRIKQYLTHNPSITVLYTREGTASDEYFLHKILA' A
#
# COMPACT_ATOMS: atom_id res chain seq x y z
N MET A 1 6.59 2.12 6.82
CA MET A 1 6.38 2.91 5.60
C MET A 1 4.96 2.72 5.09
N LEU A 2 4.33 3.80 4.73
CA LEU A 2 3.01 3.79 4.09
C LEU A 2 3.18 3.60 2.58
N TYR A 3 2.21 2.91 1.98
CA TYR A 3 2.21 2.74 0.53
C TYR A 3 0.78 2.82 -0.01
N LEU A 4 0.66 3.32 -1.23
CA LEU A 4 -0.58 3.34 -1.98
C LEU A 4 -0.35 2.55 -3.25
N ILE A 5 -1.14 1.52 -3.46
CA ILE A 5 -1.06 0.70 -4.65
C ILE A 5 -2.40 0.67 -5.38
N ARG A 6 -2.34 0.43 -6.66
CA ARG A 6 -3.53 0.21 -7.48
C ARG A 6 -3.52 -1.21 -8.02
N SER A 7 -4.67 -1.87 -7.88
CA SER A 7 -4.89 -3.21 -8.44
C SER A 7 -6.15 -3.13 -9.31
N GLY A 8 -5.96 -3.05 -10.63
CA GLY A 8 -7.07 -2.80 -11.53
C GLY A 8 -7.71 -1.45 -11.25
N GLU A 9 -8.97 -1.44 -10.85
CA GLU A 9 -9.71 -0.23 -10.50
C GLU A 9 -9.71 0.07 -9.00
N HIS A 10 -9.05 -0.77 -8.22
CA HIS A 10 -9.04 -0.63 -6.77
C HIS A 10 -7.78 0.04 -6.27
N LEU A 11 -7.94 0.93 -5.32
CA LEU A 11 -6.83 1.55 -4.59
C LEU A 11 -6.73 0.92 -3.22
N LYS A 12 -5.51 0.68 -2.76
CA LYS A 12 -5.27 0.11 -1.45
C LYS A 12 -4.14 0.85 -0.75
N ILE A 13 -4.39 1.23 0.49
CA ILE A 13 -3.39 1.82 1.37
C ILE A 13 -2.96 0.78 2.38
N GLY A 14 -1.67 0.69 2.61
CA GLY A 14 -1.14 -0.21 3.61
C GLY A 14 0.06 0.37 4.34
N TYR A 15 0.48 -0.34 5.36
CA TYR A 15 1.67 -0.02 6.13
C TYR A 15 2.55 -1.25 6.23
N THR A 16 3.86 -1.06 6.11
CA THR A 16 4.81 -2.14 6.30
C THR A 16 6.14 -1.58 6.79
N ILE A 17 6.85 -2.38 7.57
CA ILE A 17 8.23 -2.07 7.97
C ILE A 17 9.22 -2.48 6.90
N ASN A 18 8.81 -3.31 5.96
CA ASN A 18 9.65 -3.75 4.84
C ASN A 18 8.86 -3.67 3.55
N LEU A 19 8.91 -2.51 2.91
CA LEU A 19 8.16 -2.23 1.70
C LEU A 19 8.54 -3.17 0.55
N LYS A 20 9.83 -3.39 0.35
CA LYS A 20 10.33 -4.22 -0.74
C LYS A 20 9.75 -5.64 -0.68
N LYS A 21 9.76 -6.23 0.51
CA LYS A 21 9.20 -7.55 0.73
C LYS A 21 7.69 -7.57 0.51
N ARG A 22 7.01 -6.55 1.00
CA ARG A 22 5.55 -6.46 0.86
C ARG A 22 5.12 -6.34 -0.60
N ILE A 23 5.79 -5.50 -1.36
CA ILE A 23 5.50 -5.33 -2.79
C ILE A 23 5.75 -6.64 -3.54
N LYS A 24 6.82 -7.33 -3.22
CA LYS A 24 7.12 -8.62 -3.83
C LYS A 24 6.01 -9.64 -3.57
N GLN A 25 5.45 -9.66 -2.35
CA GLN A 25 4.32 -10.52 -2.01
C GLN A 25 3.09 -10.19 -2.85
N TYR A 26 2.78 -8.91 -3.01
CA TYR A 26 1.65 -8.50 -3.86
C TYR A 26 1.85 -8.93 -5.31
N LEU A 27 3.04 -8.73 -5.86
CA LEU A 27 3.32 -9.10 -7.24
C LEU A 27 3.21 -10.60 -7.48
N THR A 28 3.48 -11.41 -6.48
CA THR A 28 3.31 -12.86 -6.58
C THR A 28 1.85 -13.24 -6.79
N HIS A 29 0.94 -12.54 -6.14
CA HIS A 29 -0.50 -12.82 -6.25
C HIS A 29 -1.16 -12.04 -7.39
N ASN A 30 -0.66 -10.86 -7.70
CA ASN A 30 -1.25 -10.01 -8.72
C ASN A 30 -0.17 -9.17 -9.41
N PRO A 31 0.38 -9.66 -10.54
CA PRO A 31 1.45 -8.94 -11.24
C PRO A 31 1.00 -7.62 -11.86
N SER A 32 -0.30 -7.34 -11.87
CA SER A 32 -0.84 -6.10 -12.45
C SER A 32 -0.90 -4.94 -11.47
N ILE A 33 -0.42 -5.12 -10.23
CA ILE A 33 -0.45 -4.01 -9.29
C ILE A 33 0.59 -2.95 -9.66
N THR A 34 0.25 -1.70 -9.34
CA THR A 34 1.14 -0.55 -9.56
C THR A 34 1.31 0.18 -8.24
N VAL A 35 2.54 0.45 -7.86
CA VAL A 35 2.83 1.28 -6.70
C VAL A 35 2.73 2.73 -7.12
N LEU A 36 1.76 3.45 -6.56
CA LEU A 36 1.50 4.83 -6.92
C LEU A 36 2.25 5.81 -6.03
N TYR A 37 2.42 5.48 -4.77
CA TYR A 37 3.00 6.40 -3.82
C TYR A 37 3.54 5.64 -2.61
N THR A 38 4.66 6.09 -2.09
CA THR A 38 5.20 5.58 -0.83
C THR A 38 5.66 6.76 0.02
N ARG A 39 5.58 6.58 1.34
CA ARG A 39 5.94 7.63 2.26
C ARG A 39 6.25 7.01 3.61
N GLU A 40 7.17 7.61 4.34
CA GLU A 40 7.39 7.22 5.72
C GLU A 40 6.20 7.60 6.56
N GLY A 41 5.79 6.69 7.46
CA GLY A 41 4.67 6.93 8.35
C GLY A 41 4.51 5.76 9.30
N THR A 42 3.50 5.83 10.15
CA THR A 42 3.21 4.83 11.15
C THR A 42 1.93 4.07 10.82
N ALA A 43 1.66 3.00 11.57
CA ALA A 43 0.40 2.28 11.44
C ALA A 43 -0.80 3.17 11.77
N SER A 44 -0.62 4.14 12.66
CA SER A 44 -1.67 5.13 12.97
C SER A 44 -1.98 6.00 11.76
N ASP A 45 -0.97 6.37 10.98
CA ASP A 45 -1.17 7.14 9.75
C ASP A 45 -1.95 6.33 8.72
N GLU A 46 -1.67 5.05 8.60
CA GLU A 46 -2.45 4.16 7.73
C GLU A 46 -3.91 4.16 8.11
N TYR A 47 -4.20 3.98 9.39
CA TYR A 47 -5.57 3.97 9.91
C TYR A 47 -6.30 5.27 9.59
N PHE A 48 -5.61 6.40 9.78
CA PHE A 48 -6.17 7.72 9.50
C PHE A 48 -6.50 7.87 8.01
N LEU A 49 -5.60 7.44 7.14
CA LEU A 49 -5.81 7.53 5.69
C LEU A 49 -6.95 6.64 5.23
N HIS A 50 -7.09 5.46 5.82
CA HIS A 50 -8.21 4.58 5.53
C HIS A 50 -9.55 5.25 5.84
N LYS A 51 -9.62 5.98 6.94
CA LYS A 51 -10.82 6.71 7.31
C LYS A 51 -11.18 7.81 6.29
N ILE A 52 -10.18 8.47 5.76
CA ILE A 52 -10.40 9.56 4.81
C ILE A 52 -10.83 9.02 3.44
N LEU A 53 -10.19 7.93 2.99
CA LEU A 53 -10.38 7.40 1.65
C LEU A 53 -11.48 6.33 1.57
N ALA A 54 -11.88 5.80 2.68
CA ALA A 54 -12.99 4.84 2.73
C ALA A 54 -14.35 5.56 2.77
#